data_af03bea939a9acf90f3b8157534cd229
#
_entry.id   af03bea939a9acf90f3b8157534cd229
#
_cell.length_a   1.000
_cell.length_b   1.000
_cell.length_c   1.000
_cell.angle_alpha   90.00
_cell.angle_beta   90.00
_cell.angle_gamma   90.00
#
_symmetry.space_group_name_H-M   'P 1'
#
loop_
_entity.id
_entity.type
_entity.pdbx_description
1 polymer ?
#
loop_
_entity_poly.entity_id
_entity_poly.type
_entity_poly.pdbx_seq_one_letter_code
_entity_poly.pdbx_strand_id
1 'polypeptide(L)'
;ILAEGGSGKSWVMENIVRPLLGSLAIVMQGKTTEAGIRGELGHDARPVVFDEAETQSDIDRARMQQAIDLARQASSEDGGAVVKGTKEGGSRRYVIRASFLFASINAGLTQAADESRFATLNMIGGSPDQFAALKTAHVEAMIPGVAGRLLGRALAMVPTIRANADLLADAIARTGAGRRAGDTLGTLIACQMAMVDATQLTPASAQAYLDARDWLKAAAAEAKVSPEYERAVAHLMQCEGMRVIQGGRTEALSVAELVSSCYALDADPAVSPSEADRALRRMQMRVSGDGLFVGNRSKWVGEQFRNTPWGAGWSATLARIPGATRNHLIRIDPTQPCKSLRIPMAYIMGEGNGG
;
A
#
# COMPACT_ATOMS: atom_id res chain seq x y z
N ILE A 1 -13.40 -1.12 -0.07
CA ILE A 1 -14.19 -0.88 -1.31
C ILE A 1 -13.98 0.55 -1.73
N LEU A 2 -13.47 0.75 -2.94
CA LEU A 2 -13.33 2.06 -3.56
C LEU A 2 -14.38 2.24 -4.65
N ALA A 3 -14.94 3.44 -4.73
CA ALA A 3 -15.99 3.72 -5.70
C ALA A 3 -16.15 5.23 -5.89
N GLU A 4 -16.32 5.67 -7.12
CA GLU A 4 -16.69 7.05 -7.41
C GLU A 4 -18.06 7.42 -6.84
N GLY A 5 -18.33 8.72 -6.66
CA GLY A 5 -19.64 9.19 -6.23
C GLY A 5 -20.74 8.71 -7.17
N GLY A 6 -21.83 8.17 -6.63
CA GLY A 6 -22.93 7.64 -7.43
C GLY A 6 -22.77 6.21 -7.98
N SER A 7 -21.65 5.53 -7.73
CA SER A 7 -21.41 4.16 -8.22
C SER A 7 -22.20 3.05 -7.51
N GLY A 8 -23.00 3.37 -6.49
CA GLY A 8 -23.80 2.40 -5.74
C GLY A 8 -23.15 1.85 -4.46
N LYS A 9 -22.01 2.40 -4.02
CA LYS A 9 -21.30 1.99 -2.79
C LYS A 9 -22.23 1.94 -1.58
N SER A 10 -22.93 3.03 -1.28
CA SER A 10 -23.83 3.11 -0.13
C SER A 10 -24.97 2.09 -0.24
N TRP A 11 -25.50 1.87 -1.45
CA TRP A 11 -26.52 0.85 -1.67
C TRP A 11 -26.02 -0.55 -1.30
N VAL A 12 -24.82 -0.92 -1.71
CA VAL A 12 -24.19 -2.21 -1.33
C VAL A 12 -23.99 -2.31 0.18
N MET A 13 -23.53 -1.23 0.81
CA MET A 13 -23.35 -1.21 2.26
C MET A 13 -24.66 -1.40 3.01
N GLU A 14 -25.72 -0.71 2.61
CA GLU A 14 -27.02 -0.73 3.29
C GLU A 14 -27.83 -1.98 3.00
N ASN A 15 -27.78 -2.49 1.76
CA ASN A 15 -28.68 -3.57 1.35
C ASN A 15 -28.00 -4.95 1.35
N ILE A 16 -26.67 -5.02 1.37
CA ILE A 16 -25.95 -6.31 1.35
C ILE A 16 -25.11 -6.46 2.62
N VAL A 17 -24.13 -5.57 2.85
CA VAL A 17 -23.14 -5.76 3.91
C VAL A 17 -23.80 -5.72 5.29
N ARG A 18 -24.52 -4.66 5.60
CA ARG A 18 -25.19 -4.50 6.90
C ARG A 18 -26.23 -5.59 7.19
N PRO A 19 -27.14 -5.97 6.28
CA PRO A 19 -28.10 -7.04 6.52
C PRO A 19 -27.44 -8.41 6.72
N LEU A 20 -26.34 -8.73 6.01
CA LEU A 20 -25.65 -10.00 6.14
C LEU A 20 -24.83 -10.10 7.43
N LEU A 21 -24.21 -9.03 7.86
CA LEU A 21 -23.39 -9.00 9.07
C LEU A 21 -24.25 -8.76 10.34
N GLY A 22 -25.35 -8.01 10.22
CA GLY A 22 -26.27 -7.72 11.33
C GLY A 22 -25.53 -7.19 12.57
N SER A 23 -25.88 -7.72 13.75
CA SER A 23 -25.27 -7.35 15.03
C SER A 23 -23.85 -7.89 15.23
N LEU A 24 -23.34 -8.72 14.32
CA LEU A 24 -21.95 -9.19 14.38
C LEU A 24 -20.97 -8.07 14.03
N ALA A 25 -21.30 -7.19 13.11
CA ALA A 25 -20.42 -6.09 12.73
C ALA A 25 -20.53 -4.90 13.68
N ILE A 26 -19.41 -4.24 13.88
CA ILE A 26 -19.34 -2.91 14.47
C ILE A 26 -19.30 -1.92 13.30
N VAL A 27 -20.37 -1.18 13.09
CA VAL A 27 -20.46 -0.19 12.00
C VAL A 27 -20.05 1.17 12.56
N MET A 28 -19.08 1.79 11.92
CA MET A 28 -18.50 3.06 12.33
C MET A 28 -18.45 4.07 11.18
N GLN A 29 -18.38 5.35 11.51
CA GLN A 29 -18.18 6.44 10.56
C GLN A 29 -16.77 7.01 10.66
N GLY A 30 -16.30 7.72 9.63
CA GLY A 30 -14.93 8.22 9.48
C GLY A 30 -14.40 9.12 10.62
N LYS A 31 -15.26 9.65 11.50
CA LYS A 31 -14.86 10.43 12.69
C LYS A 31 -14.50 9.58 13.91
N THR A 32 -14.60 8.27 13.83
CA THR A 32 -14.30 7.35 14.94
C THR A 32 -12.78 7.33 15.22
N THR A 33 -12.44 7.35 16.51
CA THR A 33 -11.03 7.29 16.94
C THR A 33 -10.56 5.84 17.13
N GLU A 34 -9.26 5.58 16.97
CA GLU A 34 -8.63 4.27 17.24
C GLU A 34 -8.94 3.76 18.65
N ALA A 35 -8.93 4.65 19.64
CA ALA A 35 -9.27 4.30 21.03
C ALA A 35 -10.75 3.87 21.17
N GLY A 36 -11.66 4.52 20.44
CA GLY A 36 -13.07 4.14 20.39
C GLY A 36 -13.26 2.75 19.79
N ILE A 37 -12.57 2.45 18.68
CA ILE A 37 -12.61 1.12 18.06
C ILE A 37 -12.15 0.04 19.03
N ARG A 38 -11.01 0.23 19.69
CA ARG A 38 -10.49 -0.72 20.66
C ARG A 38 -11.42 -0.90 21.87
N GLY A 39 -12.03 0.19 22.33
CA GLY A 39 -12.99 0.15 23.44
C GLY A 39 -14.22 -0.66 23.08
N GLU A 40 -14.77 -0.48 21.90
CA GLU A 40 -15.94 -1.18 21.39
C GLU A 40 -15.65 -2.65 21.07
N LEU A 41 -14.48 -2.95 20.49
CA LEU A 41 -14.05 -4.32 20.22
C LEU A 41 -13.78 -5.11 21.51
N GLY A 42 -13.16 -4.47 22.51
CA GLY A 42 -12.74 -5.16 23.72
C GLY A 42 -11.84 -6.35 23.42
N HIS A 43 -12.34 -7.58 23.66
CA HIS A 43 -11.69 -8.86 23.35
C HIS A 43 -12.33 -9.61 22.20
N ASP A 44 -13.33 -9.02 21.55
CA ASP A 44 -14.09 -9.64 20.46
C ASP A 44 -13.31 -9.63 19.15
N ALA A 45 -13.64 -10.59 18.28
CA ALA A 45 -13.14 -10.68 16.91
C ALA A 45 -14.19 -10.25 15.86
N ARG A 46 -15.03 -9.28 16.22
CA ARG A 46 -16.14 -8.82 15.37
C ARG A 46 -15.62 -8.04 14.17
N PRO A 47 -16.24 -8.19 12.98
CA PRO A 47 -15.92 -7.35 11.83
C PRO A 47 -16.15 -5.86 12.14
N VAL A 48 -15.24 -5.01 11.72
CA VAL A 48 -15.36 -3.55 11.80
C VAL A 48 -15.60 -2.99 10.42
N VAL A 49 -16.69 -2.26 10.25
CA VAL A 49 -17.11 -1.69 8.97
C VAL A 49 -17.08 -0.17 9.08
N PHE A 50 -16.21 0.45 8.30
CA PHE A 50 -16.16 1.90 8.14
C PHE A 50 -16.94 2.30 6.90
N ASP A 51 -18.05 3.01 7.12
CA ASP A 51 -18.81 3.67 6.08
C ASP A 51 -18.37 5.13 5.99
N GLU A 52 -18.23 5.67 4.76
CA GLU A 52 -17.73 7.03 4.54
C GLU A 52 -16.36 7.29 5.15
N ALA A 53 -15.40 6.41 4.85
CA ALA A 53 -14.00 6.57 5.28
C ALA A 53 -13.28 7.73 4.53
N GLU A 54 -14.00 8.85 4.29
CA GLU A 54 -13.49 10.02 3.57
C GLU A 54 -12.79 10.99 4.51
N THR A 55 -11.68 11.55 4.05
CA THR A 55 -10.84 12.45 4.83
C THR A 55 -10.91 13.87 4.26
N GLN A 56 -11.73 14.71 4.87
CA GLN A 56 -11.91 16.10 4.44
C GLN A 56 -10.91 17.08 5.11
N SER A 57 -10.29 16.66 6.20
CA SER A 57 -9.33 17.48 6.96
C SER A 57 -8.07 16.68 7.33
N ASP A 58 -6.99 17.36 7.71
CA ASP A 58 -5.76 16.73 8.20
C ASP A 58 -6.02 15.91 9.48
N ILE A 59 -6.96 16.36 10.31
CA ILE A 59 -7.35 15.64 11.53
C ILE A 59 -8.05 14.33 11.18
N ASP A 60 -8.95 14.35 10.20
CA ASP A 60 -9.65 13.14 9.75
C ASP A 60 -8.68 12.17 9.08
N ARG A 61 -7.71 12.69 8.32
CA ARG A 61 -6.61 11.90 7.73
C ARG A 61 -5.79 11.19 8.80
N ALA A 62 -5.40 11.90 9.86
CA ALA A 62 -4.64 11.32 10.95
C ALA A 62 -5.44 10.25 11.72
N ARG A 63 -6.75 10.45 11.94
CA ARG A 63 -7.64 9.46 12.57
C ARG A 63 -7.80 8.22 11.71
N MET A 64 -8.01 8.41 10.41
CA MET A 64 -8.14 7.30 9.46
C MET A 64 -6.84 6.49 9.39
N GLN A 65 -5.68 7.14 9.36
CA GLN A 65 -4.39 6.44 9.41
C GLN A 65 -4.24 5.61 10.69
N GLN A 66 -4.69 6.10 11.85
CA GLN A 66 -4.69 5.31 13.07
C GLN A 66 -5.62 4.09 13.00
N ALA A 67 -6.77 4.20 12.34
CA ALA A 67 -7.67 3.06 12.10
C ALA A 67 -7.05 2.04 11.13
N ILE A 68 -6.38 2.51 10.08
CA ILE A 68 -5.61 1.67 9.14
C ILE A 68 -4.46 0.96 9.86
N ASP A 69 -3.73 1.66 10.74
CA ASP A 69 -2.66 1.07 11.55
C ASP A 69 -3.20 -0.03 12.47
N LEU A 70 -4.40 0.15 13.03
CA LEU A 70 -5.06 -0.86 13.84
C LEU A 70 -5.48 -2.09 13.01
N ALA A 71 -6.05 -1.87 11.83
CA ALA A 71 -6.38 -2.94 10.88
C ALA A 71 -5.14 -3.73 10.44
N ARG A 72 -4.02 -3.02 10.21
CA ARG A 72 -2.73 -3.64 9.90
C ARG A 72 -2.22 -4.53 11.03
N GLN A 73 -2.40 -4.14 12.30
CA GLN A 73 -2.05 -4.96 13.45
C GLN A 73 -2.93 -6.21 13.53
N ALA A 74 -4.23 -6.07 13.26
CA ALA A 74 -5.19 -7.15 13.25
C ALA A 74 -4.91 -8.22 12.19
N SER A 75 -4.25 -7.85 11.08
CA SER A 75 -3.92 -8.76 9.97
C SER A 75 -2.75 -9.72 10.25
N SER A 76 -2.09 -9.60 11.40
CA SER A 76 -0.97 -10.47 11.79
C SER A 76 -1.45 -11.55 12.74
N GLU A 77 -1.30 -12.83 12.41
CA GLU A 77 -1.67 -13.97 13.28
C GLU A 77 -0.98 -13.89 14.65
N ASP A 78 0.31 -13.55 14.66
CA ASP A 78 1.13 -13.33 15.84
C ASP A 78 1.16 -11.87 16.28
N GLY A 79 0.16 -11.10 15.90
CA GLY A 79 0.08 -9.67 16.20
C GLY A 79 0.26 -9.41 17.69
N GLY A 80 1.34 -8.72 18.05
CA GLY A 80 1.64 -8.37 19.42
C GLY A 80 0.50 -7.56 20.04
N ALA A 81 0.26 -7.75 21.34
CA ALA A 81 -0.74 -6.97 22.04
C ALA A 81 -0.35 -5.47 22.08
N VAL A 82 -1.31 -4.61 21.82
CA VAL A 82 -1.17 -3.17 22.09
C VAL A 82 -1.37 -2.93 23.57
N VAL A 83 -0.36 -2.41 24.25
CA VAL A 83 -0.43 -2.03 25.64
C VAL A 83 -0.58 -0.52 25.75
N LYS A 84 -1.62 -0.06 26.43
CA LYS A 84 -1.88 1.37 26.66
C LYS A 84 -1.95 1.63 28.16
N GLY A 85 -1.26 2.66 28.63
CA GLY A 85 -1.38 3.15 30.01
C GLY A 85 -2.78 3.69 30.29
N THR A 86 -3.27 3.49 31.50
CA THR A 86 -4.51 4.11 32.01
C THR A 86 -4.19 5.34 32.83
N LYS A 87 -5.17 6.26 32.96
CA LYS A 87 -5.02 7.48 33.81
C LYS A 87 -4.73 7.15 35.29
N GLU A 88 -5.07 5.96 35.72
CA GLU A 88 -4.92 5.47 37.11
C GLU A 88 -3.59 4.76 37.34
N GLY A 89 -2.63 4.85 36.41
CA GLY A 89 -1.28 4.26 36.53
C GLY A 89 -1.20 2.78 36.16
N GLY A 90 -2.31 2.16 35.69
CA GLY A 90 -2.34 0.78 35.20
C GLY A 90 -2.05 0.68 33.70
N SER A 91 -2.11 -0.53 33.19
CA SER A 91 -2.06 -0.79 31.75
C SER A 91 -3.19 -1.71 31.30
N ARG A 92 -3.71 -1.47 30.08
CA ARG A 92 -4.63 -2.39 29.41
C ARG A 92 -3.96 -2.98 28.18
N ARG A 93 -4.13 -4.29 28.03
CA ARG A 93 -3.62 -5.05 26.89
C ARG A 93 -4.77 -5.36 25.93
N TYR A 94 -4.59 -5.02 24.67
CA TYR A 94 -5.55 -5.28 23.61
C TYR A 94 -4.92 -6.21 22.57
N VAL A 95 -5.64 -7.27 22.20
CA VAL A 95 -5.29 -8.14 21.08
C VAL A 95 -6.39 -7.98 20.04
N ILE A 96 -6.07 -7.29 18.95
CA ILE A 96 -7.05 -7.02 17.89
C ILE A 96 -7.03 -8.17 16.90
N ARG A 97 -8.18 -8.82 16.70
CA ARG A 97 -8.38 -9.98 15.80
C ARG A 97 -9.57 -9.76 14.85
N ALA A 98 -9.95 -8.52 14.66
CA ALA A 98 -11.07 -8.14 13.81
C ALA A 98 -10.65 -8.07 12.33
N SER A 99 -11.57 -8.38 11.43
CA SER A 99 -11.48 -8.01 10.02
C SER A 99 -12.02 -6.59 9.83
N PHE A 100 -11.42 -5.84 8.91
CA PHE A 100 -11.80 -4.45 8.65
C PHE A 100 -12.29 -4.29 7.21
N LEU A 101 -13.41 -3.61 7.03
CA LEU A 101 -13.95 -3.19 5.76
C LEU A 101 -14.05 -1.66 5.73
N PHE A 102 -13.31 -1.03 4.82
CA PHE A 102 -13.40 0.41 4.57
C PHE A 102 -14.13 0.66 3.26
N ALA A 103 -15.13 1.53 3.29
CA ALA A 103 -15.86 1.99 2.12
C ALA A 103 -15.61 3.49 1.91
N SER A 104 -14.95 3.88 0.80
CA SER A 104 -14.48 5.24 0.56
C SER A 104 -14.44 5.55 -0.94
N ILE A 105 -14.40 6.83 -1.29
CA ILE A 105 -14.02 7.27 -2.64
C ILE A 105 -12.50 7.14 -2.81
N ASN A 106 -11.73 7.48 -1.77
CA ASN A 106 -10.28 7.35 -1.76
C ASN A 106 -9.83 6.70 -0.44
N ALA A 107 -9.17 5.57 -0.53
CA ALA A 107 -8.73 4.83 0.66
C ALA A 107 -7.65 5.55 1.49
N GLY A 108 -6.95 6.54 0.92
CA GLY A 108 -5.85 7.22 1.59
C GLY A 108 -4.70 6.29 2.00
N LEU A 109 -4.57 5.11 1.39
CA LEU A 109 -3.46 4.21 1.62
C LEU A 109 -2.19 4.84 1.04
N THR A 110 -1.34 5.38 1.89
CA THR A 110 -0.13 6.10 1.47
C THR A 110 1.15 5.31 1.74
N GLN A 111 1.06 4.27 2.56
CA GLN A 111 2.20 3.44 2.92
C GLN A 111 2.16 2.10 2.21
N ALA A 112 3.28 1.64 1.65
CA ALA A 112 3.42 0.32 1.03
C ALA A 112 3.03 -0.82 1.99
N ALA A 113 3.26 -0.63 3.29
CA ALA A 113 2.88 -1.58 4.31
C ALA A 113 1.35 -1.72 4.46
N ASP A 114 0.61 -0.66 4.17
CA ASP A 114 -0.86 -0.67 4.19
C ASP A 114 -1.36 -1.30 2.89
N GLU A 115 -0.89 -0.81 1.73
CA GLU A 115 -1.24 -1.37 0.41
C GLU A 115 -1.11 -2.90 0.37
N SER A 116 -0.03 -3.45 0.95
CA SER A 116 0.24 -4.89 0.94
C SER A 116 -0.69 -5.72 1.83
N ARG A 117 -1.51 -5.11 2.68
CA ARG A 117 -2.40 -5.79 3.63
C ARG A 117 -3.88 -5.59 3.36
N PHE A 118 -4.20 -4.74 2.40
CA PHE A 118 -5.57 -4.46 2.00
C PHE A 118 -5.85 -5.03 0.62
N ALA A 119 -6.95 -5.77 0.49
CA ALA A 119 -7.52 -6.08 -0.82
C ALA A 119 -8.41 -4.91 -1.24
N THR A 120 -8.04 -4.25 -2.32
CA THR A 120 -8.82 -3.16 -2.88
C THR A 120 -9.84 -3.70 -3.88
N LEU A 121 -11.12 -3.44 -3.63
CA LEU A 121 -12.22 -3.79 -4.53
C LEU A 121 -12.73 -2.49 -5.16
N ASN A 122 -12.47 -2.32 -6.44
CA ASN A 122 -12.93 -1.17 -7.21
C ASN A 122 -14.33 -1.43 -7.74
N MET A 123 -15.31 -0.62 -7.31
CA MET A 123 -16.67 -0.68 -7.85
C MET A 123 -16.79 0.21 -9.08
N ILE A 124 -17.31 -0.36 -10.14
CA ILE A 124 -17.63 0.35 -11.38
C ILE A 124 -19.12 0.63 -11.37
N GLY A 125 -19.50 1.88 -11.66
CA GLY A 125 -20.91 2.26 -11.81
C GLY A 125 -21.57 1.50 -12.96
N GLY A 126 -22.80 1.02 -12.73
CA GLY A 126 -23.58 0.32 -13.74
C GLY A 126 -24.61 1.21 -14.44
N SER A 127 -25.19 0.71 -15.54
CA SER A 127 -26.34 1.34 -16.18
C SER A 127 -27.62 1.21 -15.32
N PRO A 128 -28.66 2.02 -15.57
CA PRO A 128 -29.96 1.88 -14.90
C PRO A 128 -30.56 0.47 -15.01
N ASP A 129 -30.38 -0.20 -16.16
CA ASP A 129 -30.89 -1.56 -16.39
C ASP A 129 -30.12 -2.59 -15.55
N GLN A 130 -28.81 -2.44 -15.45
CA GLN A 130 -27.97 -3.27 -14.58
C GLN A 130 -28.34 -3.08 -13.10
N PHE A 131 -28.67 -1.87 -12.70
CA PHE A 131 -29.15 -1.61 -11.33
C PHE A 131 -30.53 -2.20 -11.07
N ALA A 132 -31.43 -2.18 -12.05
CA ALA A 132 -32.73 -2.85 -11.95
C ALA A 132 -32.56 -4.38 -11.81
N ALA A 133 -31.70 -4.97 -12.62
CA ALA A 133 -31.36 -6.40 -12.51
C ALA A 133 -30.75 -6.75 -11.15
N LEU A 134 -29.81 -5.90 -10.63
CA LEU A 134 -29.25 -6.07 -9.30
C LEU A 134 -30.31 -6.06 -8.19
N LYS A 135 -31.31 -5.15 -8.26
CA LYS A 135 -32.37 -5.10 -7.29
C LYS A 135 -33.22 -6.37 -7.31
N THR A 136 -33.53 -6.91 -8.50
CA THR A 136 -34.25 -8.17 -8.63
C THR A 136 -33.47 -9.33 -8.01
N ALA A 137 -32.22 -9.49 -8.37
CA ALA A 137 -31.36 -10.50 -7.80
C ALA A 137 -31.17 -10.36 -6.27
N HIS A 138 -31.11 -9.12 -5.77
CA HIS A 138 -31.06 -8.84 -4.34
C HIS A 138 -32.31 -9.37 -3.61
N VAL A 139 -33.50 -9.10 -4.12
CA VAL A 139 -34.77 -9.58 -3.51
C VAL A 139 -34.81 -11.10 -3.48
N GLU A 140 -34.35 -11.77 -4.53
CA GLU A 140 -34.26 -13.23 -4.61
C GLU A 140 -33.21 -13.82 -3.65
N ALA A 141 -32.07 -13.16 -3.47
CA ALA A 141 -30.97 -13.64 -2.63
C ALA A 141 -31.17 -13.35 -1.14
N MET A 142 -31.71 -12.18 -0.81
CA MET A 142 -31.84 -11.68 0.57
C MET A 142 -33.12 -12.18 1.28
N ILE A 143 -33.37 -13.49 1.17
CA ILE A 143 -34.53 -14.14 1.82
C ILE A 143 -34.35 -14.21 3.34
N PRO A 144 -35.44 -14.31 4.13
CA PRO A 144 -35.41 -14.40 5.58
C PRO A 144 -34.44 -15.48 6.08
N GLY A 145 -33.57 -15.13 7.03
CA GLY A 145 -32.59 -16.04 7.63
C GLY A 145 -31.33 -16.31 6.80
N VAL A 146 -31.13 -15.65 5.64
CA VAL A 146 -29.93 -15.84 4.81
C VAL A 146 -28.66 -15.54 5.58
N ALA A 147 -28.62 -14.47 6.37
CA ALA A 147 -27.47 -14.09 7.19
C ALA A 147 -27.07 -15.20 8.18
N GLY A 148 -28.04 -15.76 8.89
CA GLY A 148 -27.78 -16.88 9.83
C GLY A 148 -27.30 -18.14 9.12
N ARG A 149 -27.86 -18.47 7.94
CA ARG A 149 -27.40 -19.63 7.16
C ARG A 149 -25.99 -19.43 6.62
N LEU A 150 -25.64 -18.23 6.13
CA LEU A 150 -24.29 -17.92 5.68
C LEU A 150 -23.29 -17.98 6.83
N LEU A 151 -23.63 -17.43 8.00
CA LEU A 151 -22.79 -17.53 9.17
C LEU A 151 -22.58 -18.99 9.60
N GLY A 152 -23.68 -19.80 9.69
CA GLY A 152 -23.58 -21.21 10.02
C GLY A 152 -22.71 -21.99 9.02
N ARG A 153 -22.86 -21.70 7.73
CA ARG A 153 -22.00 -22.28 6.68
C ARG A 153 -20.53 -21.85 6.84
N ALA A 154 -20.29 -20.55 7.04
CA ALA A 154 -18.93 -20.03 7.23
C ALA A 154 -18.23 -20.73 8.40
N LEU A 155 -18.92 -20.85 9.54
CA LEU A 155 -18.38 -21.54 10.72
C LEU A 155 -18.09 -23.02 10.44
N ALA A 156 -19.00 -23.74 9.79
CA ALA A 156 -18.80 -25.14 9.44
C ALA A 156 -17.64 -25.34 8.46
N MET A 157 -17.39 -24.36 7.60
CA MET A 157 -16.36 -24.43 6.56
C MET A 157 -14.99 -23.88 6.98
N VAL A 158 -14.81 -23.40 8.22
CA VAL A 158 -13.53 -22.84 8.70
C VAL A 158 -12.32 -23.74 8.40
N PRO A 159 -12.35 -25.06 8.64
CA PRO A 159 -11.20 -25.92 8.32
C PRO A 159 -10.87 -25.93 6.82
N THR A 160 -11.90 -26.04 5.96
CA THR A 160 -11.74 -26.02 4.50
C THR A 160 -11.26 -24.65 4.01
N ILE A 161 -11.82 -23.57 4.54
CA ILE A 161 -11.40 -22.18 4.20
C ILE A 161 -9.91 -22.01 4.51
N ARG A 162 -9.45 -22.43 5.69
CA ARG A 162 -8.03 -22.32 6.06
C ARG A 162 -7.12 -23.10 5.12
N ALA A 163 -7.43 -24.37 4.89
CA ALA A 163 -6.65 -25.21 4.00
C ALA A 163 -6.60 -24.66 2.55
N ASN A 164 -7.75 -24.20 2.04
CA ASN A 164 -7.81 -23.61 0.70
C ASN A 164 -7.09 -22.27 0.62
N ALA A 165 -7.18 -21.43 1.68
CA ALA A 165 -6.50 -20.14 1.75
C ALA A 165 -4.98 -20.30 1.65
N ASP A 166 -4.40 -21.27 2.37
CA ASP A 166 -2.97 -21.55 2.33
C ASP A 166 -2.52 -21.98 0.92
N LEU A 167 -3.26 -22.88 0.29
CA LEU A 167 -2.94 -23.35 -1.07
C LEU A 167 -3.06 -22.26 -2.12
N LEU A 168 -4.08 -21.41 -2.02
CA LEU A 168 -4.27 -20.26 -2.89
C LEU A 168 -3.21 -19.18 -2.64
N ALA A 169 -2.84 -18.95 -1.38
CA ALA A 169 -1.77 -18.03 -1.03
C ALA A 169 -0.43 -18.45 -1.65
N ASP A 170 -0.11 -19.75 -1.61
CA ASP A 170 1.09 -20.29 -2.23
C ASP A 170 1.05 -20.16 -3.76
N ALA A 171 -0.10 -20.41 -4.37
CA ALA A 171 -0.27 -20.27 -5.82
C ALA A 171 -0.09 -18.80 -6.26
N ILE A 172 -0.70 -17.85 -5.54
CA ILE A 172 -0.58 -16.42 -5.81
C ILE A 172 0.86 -15.93 -5.56
N ALA A 173 1.51 -16.36 -4.49
CA ALA A 173 2.89 -15.97 -4.20
C ALA A 173 3.86 -16.38 -5.32
N ARG A 174 3.64 -17.53 -5.98
CA ARG A 174 4.44 -17.99 -7.12
C ARG A 174 4.32 -17.11 -8.37
N THR A 175 3.30 -16.26 -8.47
CA THR A 175 3.19 -15.27 -9.56
C THR A 175 4.13 -14.07 -9.39
N GLY A 176 4.84 -13.98 -8.26
CA GLY A 176 5.67 -12.83 -7.90
C GLY A 176 4.94 -11.72 -7.13
N ALA A 177 3.65 -11.90 -6.82
CA ALA A 177 2.89 -10.95 -5.99
C ALA A 177 3.35 -10.93 -4.52
N GLY A 178 4.09 -11.97 -4.09
CA GLY A 178 4.59 -12.10 -2.73
C GLY A 178 3.59 -12.75 -1.76
N ARG A 179 4.10 -13.24 -0.63
CA ARG A 179 3.31 -14.01 0.34
C ARG A 179 2.12 -13.22 0.90
N ARG A 180 2.29 -11.95 1.23
CA ARG A 180 1.22 -11.12 1.82
C ARG A 180 0.01 -10.95 0.90
N ALA A 181 0.27 -10.69 -0.38
CA ALA A 181 -0.81 -10.62 -1.38
C ALA A 181 -1.52 -11.97 -1.48
N GLY A 182 -0.75 -13.07 -1.43
CA GLY A 182 -1.28 -14.42 -1.37
C GLY A 182 -2.20 -14.62 -0.16
N ASP A 183 -1.75 -14.28 1.04
CA ASP A 183 -2.53 -14.44 2.27
C ASP A 183 -3.84 -13.63 2.22
N THR A 184 -3.79 -12.38 1.74
CA THR A 184 -4.96 -11.52 1.64
C THR A 184 -5.96 -12.01 0.59
N LEU A 185 -5.52 -12.19 -0.66
CA LEU A 185 -6.38 -12.62 -1.76
C LEU A 185 -6.81 -14.07 -1.61
N GLY A 186 -5.89 -14.95 -1.20
CA GLY A 186 -6.18 -16.38 -0.99
C GLY A 186 -7.27 -16.60 0.05
N THR A 187 -7.23 -15.83 1.15
CA THR A 187 -8.29 -15.88 2.18
C THR A 187 -9.64 -15.45 1.63
N LEU A 188 -9.70 -14.33 0.90
CA LEU A 188 -10.96 -13.83 0.33
C LEU A 188 -11.56 -14.83 -0.68
N ILE A 189 -10.71 -15.42 -1.53
CA ILE A 189 -11.14 -16.40 -2.53
C ILE A 189 -11.60 -17.68 -1.84
N ALA A 190 -10.87 -18.19 -0.85
CA ALA A 190 -11.27 -19.36 -0.10
C ALA A 190 -12.61 -19.17 0.61
N CYS A 191 -12.85 -17.98 1.19
CA CYS A 191 -14.15 -17.63 1.77
C CYS A 191 -15.25 -17.60 0.70
N GLN A 192 -15.00 -16.99 -0.46
CA GLN A 192 -15.95 -16.95 -1.57
C GLN A 192 -16.27 -18.34 -2.09
N MET A 193 -15.28 -19.20 -2.26
CA MET A 193 -15.48 -20.61 -2.66
C MET A 193 -16.35 -21.35 -1.64
N ALA A 194 -16.06 -21.20 -0.35
CA ALA A 194 -16.82 -21.87 0.71
C ALA A 194 -18.30 -21.47 0.77
N MET A 195 -18.70 -20.35 0.19
CA MET A 195 -20.11 -19.96 0.10
C MET A 195 -20.89 -20.88 -0.85
N VAL A 196 -20.26 -21.43 -1.88
CA VAL A 196 -20.92 -22.21 -2.94
C VAL A 196 -20.47 -23.68 -2.99
N ASP A 197 -19.25 -23.98 -2.55
CA ASP A 197 -18.65 -25.31 -2.63
C ASP A 197 -17.99 -25.69 -1.31
N ALA A 198 -17.91 -26.97 -1.01
CA ALA A 198 -17.24 -27.54 0.16
C ALA A 198 -15.91 -28.26 -0.22
N THR A 199 -15.50 -28.19 -1.46
CA THR A 199 -14.33 -28.90 -1.99
C THR A 199 -13.04 -28.36 -1.36
N GLN A 200 -12.24 -29.27 -0.83
CA GLN A 200 -10.88 -28.98 -0.43
C GLN A 200 -9.96 -29.04 -1.66
N LEU A 201 -9.21 -27.98 -1.88
CA LEU A 201 -8.27 -27.89 -3.00
C LEU A 201 -7.05 -28.80 -2.79
N THR A 202 -6.38 -29.09 -3.89
CA THR A 202 -5.01 -29.61 -3.95
C THR A 202 -4.09 -28.50 -4.48
N PRO A 203 -2.76 -28.59 -4.36
CA PRO A 203 -1.86 -27.63 -4.97
C PRO A 203 -2.08 -27.42 -6.48
N ALA A 204 -2.37 -28.50 -7.20
CA ALA A 204 -2.65 -28.46 -8.64
C ALA A 204 -3.96 -27.76 -8.96
N SER A 205 -5.05 -28.05 -8.20
CA SER A 205 -6.33 -27.41 -8.44
C SER A 205 -6.34 -25.94 -7.99
N ALA A 206 -5.56 -25.56 -6.98
CA ALA A 206 -5.37 -24.16 -6.60
C ALA A 206 -4.66 -23.37 -7.72
N GLN A 207 -3.63 -23.96 -8.34
CA GLN A 207 -2.95 -23.34 -9.48
C GLN A 207 -3.90 -23.23 -10.69
N ALA A 208 -4.61 -24.31 -11.03
CA ALA A 208 -5.60 -24.30 -12.12
C ALA A 208 -6.71 -23.27 -11.89
N TYR A 209 -7.14 -23.09 -10.64
CA TYR A 209 -8.11 -22.06 -10.29
C TYR A 209 -7.62 -20.63 -10.58
N LEU A 210 -6.34 -20.35 -10.27
CA LEU A 210 -5.69 -19.08 -10.58
C LEU A 210 -5.53 -18.90 -12.11
N ASP A 211 -5.06 -19.94 -12.80
CA ASP A 211 -4.77 -19.90 -14.24
C ASP A 211 -6.03 -19.66 -15.09
N ALA A 212 -7.17 -20.14 -14.62
CA ALA A 212 -8.46 -19.98 -15.28
C ALA A 212 -9.10 -18.59 -15.12
N ARG A 213 -8.47 -17.65 -14.36
CA ARG A 213 -9.09 -16.36 -14.01
C ARG A 213 -8.16 -15.18 -14.24
N ASP A 214 -8.29 -14.54 -15.39
CA ASP A 214 -7.43 -13.40 -15.76
C ASP A 214 -7.55 -12.22 -14.78
N TRP A 215 -8.77 -11.99 -14.25
CA TRP A 215 -8.97 -10.95 -13.23
C TRP A 215 -8.15 -11.21 -11.95
N LEU A 216 -7.97 -12.49 -11.58
CA LEU A 216 -7.17 -12.85 -10.40
C LEU A 216 -5.69 -12.67 -10.65
N LYS A 217 -5.21 -13.00 -11.87
CA LYS A 217 -3.84 -12.71 -12.29
C LYS A 217 -3.58 -11.21 -12.30
N ALA A 218 -4.52 -10.41 -12.82
CA ALA A 218 -4.44 -8.95 -12.80
C ALA A 218 -4.39 -8.41 -11.35
N ALA A 219 -5.28 -8.86 -10.47
CA ALA A 219 -5.28 -8.47 -9.06
C ALA A 219 -3.99 -8.86 -8.33
N ALA A 220 -3.43 -10.04 -8.63
CA ALA A 220 -2.14 -10.47 -8.08
C ALA A 220 -0.98 -9.59 -8.60
N ALA A 221 -1.03 -9.18 -9.87
CA ALA A 221 -0.04 -8.27 -10.45
C ALA A 221 -0.14 -6.85 -9.84
N GLU A 222 -1.35 -6.32 -9.65
CA GLU A 222 -1.59 -5.03 -8.98
C GLU A 222 -1.15 -5.05 -7.50
N ALA A 223 -1.31 -6.18 -6.83
CA ALA A 223 -0.87 -6.36 -5.44
C ALA A 223 0.66 -6.43 -5.29
N LYS A 224 1.40 -6.49 -6.40
CA LYS A 224 2.86 -6.46 -6.39
C LYS A 224 3.33 -5.05 -6.05
N VAL A 225 3.64 -4.84 -4.78
CA VAL A 225 4.17 -3.56 -4.30
C VAL A 225 5.62 -3.44 -4.71
N SER A 226 5.96 -2.35 -5.40
CA SER A 226 7.36 -2.01 -5.69
C SER A 226 8.16 -1.88 -4.40
N PRO A 227 9.39 -2.39 -4.34
CA PRO A 227 10.25 -2.24 -3.17
C PRO A 227 10.35 -0.78 -2.71
N GLU A 228 10.41 -0.57 -1.41
CA GLU A 228 10.48 0.79 -0.86
C GLU A 228 11.65 1.62 -1.39
N TYR A 229 12.79 0.98 -1.68
CA TYR A 229 13.93 1.66 -2.26
C TYR A 229 13.69 2.12 -3.70
N GLU A 230 12.88 1.39 -4.49
CA GLU A 230 12.48 1.83 -5.84
C GLU A 230 11.59 3.07 -5.77
N ARG A 231 10.60 3.04 -4.89
CA ARG A 231 9.71 4.19 -4.66
C ARG A 231 10.47 5.40 -4.12
N ALA A 232 11.43 5.15 -3.23
CA ALA A 232 12.26 6.20 -2.65
C ALA A 232 13.20 6.83 -3.70
N VAL A 233 13.83 6.04 -4.57
CA VAL A 233 14.67 6.60 -5.63
C VAL A 233 13.84 7.33 -6.68
N ALA A 234 12.68 6.79 -7.06
CA ALA A 234 11.76 7.45 -7.97
C ALA A 234 11.31 8.81 -7.42
N HIS A 235 10.97 8.86 -6.12
CA HIS A 235 10.67 10.14 -5.46
C HIS A 235 11.85 11.11 -5.53
N LEU A 236 13.07 10.68 -5.19
CA LEU A 236 14.26 11.53 -5.26
C LEU A 236 14.49 12.08 -6.68
N MET A 237 14.35 11.24 -7.69
CA MET A 237 14.55 11.64 -9.09
C MET A 237 13.51 12.66 -9.57
N GLN A 238 12.27 12.59 -9.06
CA GLN A 238 11.20 13.53 -9.39
C GLN A 238 11.25 14.84 -8.59
N CYS A 239 12.05 14.91 -7.51
CA CYS A 239 12.17 16.15 -6.74
C CYS A 239 12.69 17.28 -7.61
N GLU A 240 12.05 18.44 -7.49
CA GLU A 240 12.49 19.68 -8.13
C GLU A 240 13.86 20.09 -7.55
N GLY A 241 14.88 20.07 -8.40
CA GLY A 241 16.24 20.43 -8.04
C GLY A 241 16.43 21.94 -7.86
N MET A 242 17.67 22.37 -7.68
CA MET A 242 17.97 23.79 -7.62
C MET A 242 17.78 24.42 -8.99
N ARG A 243 17.19 25.63 -9.00
CA ARG A 243 17.01 26.44 -10.19
C ARG A 243 18.33 26.76 -10.87
N VAL A 244 18.38 26.57 -12.16
CA VAL A 244 19.52 26.87 -13.02
C VAL A 244 19.17 28.06 -13.90
N ILE A 245 20.11 28.96 -14.16
CA ILE A 245 19.90 30.10 -15.02
C ILE A 245 20.51 29.77 -16.40
N GLN A 246 19.64 29.59 -17.38
CA GLN A 246 20.06 29.39 -18.76
C GLN A 246 19.45 30.47 -19.67
N GLY A 247 20.30 31.13 -20.46
CA GLY A 247 19.83 32.18 -21.38
C GLY A 247 19.03 33.32 -20.74
N GLY A 248 19.25 33.63 -19.44
CA GLY A 248 18.53 34.65 -18.70
C GLY A 248 17.18 34.19 -18.13
N ARG A 249 16.80 32.92 -18.30
CA ARG A 249 15.61 32.32 -17.67
C ARG A 249 16.03 31.39 -16.54
N THR A 250 15.26 31.39 -15.46
CA THR A 250 15.45 30.48 -14.31
C THR A 250 14.51 29.32 -14.49
N GLU A 251 15.05 28.13 -14.72
CA GLU A 251 14.29 26.90 -14.85
C GLU A 251 14.52 26.00 -13.64
N ALA A 252 13.46 25.36 -13.18
CA ALA A 252 13.52 24.36 -12.14
C ALA A 252 13.56 22.99 -12.82
N LEU A 253 14.67 22.28 -12.66
CA LEU A 253 14.86 20.94 -13.22
C LEU A 253 14.75 19.90 -12.12
N SER A 254 14.23 18.74 -12.47
CA SER A 254 14.21 17.58 -11.56
C SER A 254 15.63 17.03 -11.34
N VAL A 255 15.80 16.26 -10.29
CA VAL A 255 17.08 15.56 -10.04
C VAL A 255 17.41 14.62 -11.22
N ALA A 256 16.39 13.98 -11.82
CA ALA A 256 16.58 13.11 -12.97
C ALA A 256 17.15 13.87 -14.18
N GLU A 257 16.60 15.05 -14.51
CA GLU A 257 17.08 15.88 -15.61
C GLU A 257 18.51 16.38 -15.38
N LEU A 258 18.85 16.75 -14.14
CA LEU A 258 20.22 17.15 -13.80
C LEU A 258 21.20 15.98 -13.91
N VAL A 259 20.81 14.79 -13.49
CA VAL A 259 21.63 13.57 -13.61
C VAL A 259 21.82 13.20 -15.08
N SER A 260 20.76 13.23 -15.88
CA SER A 260 20.79 12.97 -17.32
C SER A 260 21.71 13.97 -18.05
N SER A 261 21.61 15.26 -17.73
CA SER A 261 22.46 16.31 -18.30
C SER A 261 23.95 16.12 -17.96
N CYS A 262 24.29 15.60 -16.76
CA CYS A 262 25.68 15.27 -16.42
C CYS A 262 26.25 14.14 -17.27
N TYR A 263 25.41 13.23 -17.76
CA TYR A 263 25.82 12.09 -18.58
C TYR A 263 25.82 12.39 -20.09
N ALA A 264 25.36 13.58 -20.49
CA ALA A 264 25.16 13.97 -21.90
C ALA A 264 24.38 12.90 -22.70
N LEU A 265 23.35 12.34 -22.09
CA LEU A 265 22.50 11.31 -22.71
C LEU A 265 21.50 11.92 -23.70
N ASP A 266 21.18 13.18 -23.52
CA ASP A 266 20.28 13.91 -24.42
C ASP A 266 21.08 14.66 -25.48
N ALA A 267 20.60 14.60 -26.72
CA ALA A 267 21.19 15.33 -27.83
C ALA A 267 21.08 16.87 -27.68
N ASP A 268 20.13 17.32 -26.87
CA ASP A 268 19.88 18.72 -26.53
C ASP A 268 19.58 18.84 -25.01
N PRO A 269 20.60 18.76 -24.15
CA PRO A 269 20.38 18.79 -22.70
C PRO A 269 19.85 20.14 -22.26
N ALA A 270 18.88 20.11 -21.34
CA ALA A 270 18.24 21.31 -20.77
C ALA A 270 19.26 22.29 -20.15
N VAL A 271 20.40 21.80 -19.69
CA VAL A 271 21.53 22.59 -19.15
C VAL A 271 22.87 21.93 -19.46
N SER A 272 23.95 22.71 -19.46
CA SER A 272 25.28 22.16 -19.66
C SER A 272 25.68 21.17 -18.53
N PRO A 273 26.48 20.14 -18.83
CA PRO A 273 26.95 19.18 -17.81
C PRO A 273 27.61 19.83 -16.60
N SER A 274 28.32 20.94 -16.82
CA SER A 274 29.00 21.67 -15.74
C SER A 274 28.03 22.43 -14.83
N GLU A 275 26.93 22.92 -15.36
CA GLU A 275 25.87 23.59 -14.58
C GLU A 275 25.05 22.55 -13.82
N ALA A 276 24.72 21.41 -14.43
CA ALA A 276 24.07 20.29 -13.81
C ALA A 276 24.90 19.74 -12.63
N ASP A 277 26.20 19.48 -12.81
CA ASP A 277 27.10 19.04 -11.74
C ASP A 277 27.15 20.08 -10.59
N ARG A 278 27.21 21.38 -10.92
CA ARG A 278 27.20 22.44 -9.92
C ARG A 278 25.90 22.47 -9.14
N ALA A 279 24.75 22.28 -9.79
CA ALA A 279 23.44 22.20 -9.13
C ALA A 279 23.35 20.98 -8.21
N LEU A 280 23.74 19.80 -8.69
CA LEU A 280 23.78 18.57 -7.89
C LEU A 280 24.68 18.72 -6.66
N ARG A 281 25.87 19.31 -6.79
CA ARG A 281 26.77 19.53 -5.65
C ARG A 281 26.20 20.43 -4.57
N ARG A 282 25.44 21.47 -4.94
CA ARG A 282 24.73 22.32 -3.96
C ARG A 282 23.69 21.53 -3.15
N MET A 283 23.09 20.48 -3.74
CA MET A 283 22.19 19.54 -3.08
C MET A 283 22.93 18.39 -2.35
N GLN A 284 24.28 18.47 -2.31
CA GLN A 284 25.16 17.42 -1.80
C GLN A 284 25.01 16.08 -2.55
N MET A 285 24.87 16.17 -3.86
CA MET A 285 24.91 15.03 -4.79
C MET A 285 26.01 15.25 -5.83
N ARG A 286 26.50 14.16 -6.41
CA ARG A 286 27.48 14.18 -7.50
C ARG A 286 27.36 12.96 -8.38
N VAL A 287 27.37 13.16 -9.67
CA VAL A 287 27.57 12.09 -10.66
C VAL A 287 29.06 11.89 -10.86
N SER A 288 29.57 10.67 -10.71
CA SER A 288 30.98 10.35 -10.96
C SER A 288 31.13 8.87 -11.31
N GLY A 289 31.85 8.60 -12.40
CA GLY A 289 31.99 7.23 -12.92
C GLY A 289 30.60 6.64 -13.24
N ASP A 290 30.31 5.47 -12.73
CA ASP A 290 29.08 4.70 -12.95
C ASP A 290 28.03 4.87 -11.83
N GLY A 291 28.07 5.96 -11.07
CA GLY A 291 27.18 6.16 -9.94
C GLY A 291 26.79 7.59 -9.63
N LEU A 292 25.60 7.71 -9.01
CA LEU A 292 25.17 8.90 -8.31
C LEU A 292 25.56 8.79 -6.83
N PHE A 293 26.33 9.75 -6.37
CA PHE A 293 26.75 9.86 -4.98
C PHE A 293 25.87 10.87 -4.25
N VAL A 294 25.26 10.43 -3.15
CA VAL A 294 24.39 11.24 -2.30
C VAL A 294 25.02 11.36 -0.92
N GLY A 295 25.33 12.57 -0.48
CA GLY A 295 25.94 12.80 0.83
C GLY A 295 25.05 12.27 1.96
N ASN A 296 25.57 11.44 2.86
CA ASN A 296 24.81 10.78 3.93
C ASN A 296 24.09 11.77 4.87
N ARG A 297 24.51 13.02 4.90
CA ARG A 297 23.94 14.10 5.74
C ARG A 297 23.41 15.26 4.89
N SER A 298 23.01 15.02 3.66
CA SER A 298 22.43 16.05 2.81
C SER A 298 21.17 16.60 3.46
N LYS A 299 21.23 17.89 3.81
CA LYS A 299 20.04 18.60 4.35
C LYS A 299 18.96 18.71 3.30
N TRP A 300 19.34 19.00 2.06
CA TRP A 300 18.40 19.13 0.96
C TRP A 300 17.62 17.82 0.75
N VAL A 301 18.32 16.68 0.64
CA VAL A 301 17.67 15.38 0.49
C VAL A 301 16.78 15.07 1.70
N GLY A 302 17.27 15.35 2.92
CA GLY A 302 16.48 15.17 4.13
C GLY A 302 15.19 15.99 4.14
N GLU A 303 15.20 17.21 3.61
CA GLU A 303 13.99 18.04 3.45
C GLU A 303 13.02 17.43 2.44
N GLN A 304 13.50 16.94 1.28
CA GLN A 304 12.64 16.30 0.28
C GLN A 304 11.94 15.05 0.83
N PHE A 305 12.59 14.33 1.71
CA PHE A 305 12.04 13.12 2.33
C PHE A 305 11.23 13.37 3.61
N ARG A 306 11.23 14.57 4.17
CA ARG A 306 10.66 14.89 5.50
C ARG A 306 9.22 14.37 5.69
N ASN A 307 8.37 14.59 4.71
CA ASN A 307 6.94 14.22 4.74
C ASN A 307 6.64 12.91 4.01
N THR A 308 7.65 12.07 3.80
CA THR A 308 7.50 10.75 3.18
C THR A 308 7.64 9.65 4.24
N PRO A 309 7.21 8.41 3.94
CA PRO A 309 7.43 7.27 4.83
C PRO A 309 8.92 7.02 5.16
N TRP A 310 9.84 7.55 4.38
CA TRP A 310 11.28 7.33 4.51
C TRP A 310 12.00 8.48 5.24
N GLY A 311 11.29 9.51 5.70
CA GLY A 311 11.89 10.76 6.21
C GLY A 311 12.97 10.56 7.27
N ALA A 312 12.75 9.67 8.24
CA ALA A 312 13.72 9.37 9.30
C ALA A 312 14.86 8.44 8.86
N GLY A 313 14.74 7.75 7.71
CA GLY A 313 15.65 6.67 7.30
C GLY A 313 15.96 6.62 5.80
N TRP A 314 15.79 7.72 5.07
CA TRP A 314 15.94 7.75 3.62
C TRP A 314 17.27 7.15 3.13
N SER A 315 18.39 7.45 3.79
CA SER A 315 19.70 6.91 3.42
C SER A 315 19.79 5.39 3.64
N ALA A 316 19.12 4.86 4.66
CA ALA A 316 19.04 3.42 4.89
C ALA A 316 18.14 2.72 3.85
N THR A 317 17.07 3.39 3.42
CA THR A 317 16.17 2.87 2.38
C THR A 317 16.87 2.84 1.02
N LEU A 318 17.47 3.94 0.59
CA LEU A 318 18.23 3.99 -0.67
C LEU A 318 19.44 3.05 -0.69
N ALA A 319 20.03 2.73 0.46
CA ALA A 319 21.13 1.78 0.52
C ALA A 319 20.72 0.30 0.31
N ARG A 320 19.42 0.02 0.20
CA ARG A 320 18.90 -1.32 -0.18
C ARG A 320 18.86 -1.52 -1.69
N ILE A 321 19.12 -0.48 -2.47
CA ILE A 321 19.20 -0.58 -3.94
C ILE A 321 20.29 -1.59 -4.31
N PRO A 322 19.99 -2.54 -5.21
CA PRO A 322 21.00 -3.51 -5.67
C PRO A 322 22.27 -2.81 -6.19
N GLY A 323 23.42 -3.21 -5.67
CA GLY A 323 24.72 -2.61 -6.01
C GLY A 323 25.02 -1.25 -5.36
N ALA A 324 24.12 -0.71 -4.52
CA ALA A 324 24.43 0.49 -3.74
C ALA A 324 25.48 0.22 -2.67
N THR A 325 26.37 1.19 -2.44
CA THR A 325 27.42 1.09 -1.42
C THR A 325 27.38 2.27 -0.47
N ARG A 326 27.51 2.00 0.84
CA ARG A 326 27.50 3.04 1.89
C ARG A 326 28.90 3.53 2.22
N ASN A 327 28.97 4.73 2.78
CA ASN A 327 30.18 5.34 3.33
C ASN A 327 31.32 5.49 2.30
N HIS A 328 30.97 5.64 1.04
CA HIS A 328 31.94 5.95 0.01
C HIS A 328 32.49 7.37 0.22
N LEU A 329 33.81 7.52 0.31
CA LEU A 329 34.44 8.83 0.45
C LEU A 329 34.60 9.49 -0.91
N ILE A 330 33.90 10.59 -1.13
CA ILE A 330 33.99 11.38 -2.36
C ILE A 330 33.99 12.88 -2.04
N ARG A 331 34.67 13.68 -2.87
CA ARG A 331 34.55 15.13 -2.82
C ARG A 331 33.35 15.58 -3.59
N ILE A 332 32.23 15.79 -2.88
CA ILE A 332 31.04 16.46 -3.44
C ILE A 332 31.26 17.97 -3.35
N ASP A 333 31.61 18.46 -2.17
CA ASP A 333 32.10 19.82 -1.97
C ASP A 333 33.59 19.89 -2.34
N PRO A 334 34.06 20.97 -3.02
CA PRO A 334 35.48 21.12 -3.36
C PRO A 334 36.41 21.13 -2.16
N THR A 335 35.91 21.54 -0.99
CA THR A 335 36.75 21.77 0.20
C THR A 335 37.04 20.51 1.02
N GLN A 336 36.05 19.58 1.13
CA GLN A 336 36.21 18.39 1.97
C GLN A 336 35.58 17.14 1.40
N PRO A 337 36.21 15.95 1.53
CA PRO A 337 35.52 14.68 1.22
C PRO A 337 34.46 14.39 2.24
N CYS A 338 33.31 13.91 1.77
CA CYS A 338 32.20 13.48 2.62
C CYS A 338 31.88 12.00 2.43
N LYS A 339 31.32 11.39 3.48
CA LYS A 339 30.74 10.05 3.37
C LYS A 339 29.44 10.13 2.60
N SER A 340 29.31 9.33 1.58
CA SER A 340 28.15 9.29 0.68
C SER A 340 27.63 7.88 0.48
N LEU A 341 26.40 7.80 0.03
CA LEU A 341 25.78 6.61 -0.56
C LEU A 341 26.04 6.67 -2.06
N ARG A 342 26.61 5.63 -2.64
CA ARG A 342 26.71 5.45 -4.09
C ARG A 342 25.54 4.62 -4.57
N ILE A 343 24.79 5.15 -5.53
CA ILE A 343 23.71 4.45 -6.24
C ILE A 343 24.22 4.16 -7.65
N PRO A 344 24.19 2.89 -8.12
CA PRO A 344 24.64 2.55 -9.47
C PRO A 344 23.84 3.28 -10.52
N MET A 345 24.50 3.81 -11.56
CA MET A 345 23.81 4.54 -12.63
C MET A 345 22.93 3.62 -13.48
N ALA A 346 23.36 2.38 -13.72
CA ALA A 346 22.53 1.37 -14.42
C ALA A 346 21.18 1.18 -13.76
N TYR A 347 21.08 1.29 -12.43
CA TYR A 347 19.83 1.23 -11.70
C TYR A 347 18.95 2.48 -11.96
N ILE A 348 19.56 3.68 -11.95
CA ILE A 348 18.84 4.95 -12.18
C ILE A 348 18.33 5.05 -13.62
N MET A 349 19.09 4.54 -14.57
CA MET A 349 18.77 4.59 -16.01
C MET A 349 17.83 3.47 -16.47
N GLY A 350 17.40 2.58 -15.56
CA GLY A 350 16.49 1.49 -15.89
C GLY A 350 17.13 0.28 -16.58
N GLU A 351 18.46 0.27 -16.74
CA GLU A 351 19.19 -0.84 -17.36
C GLU A 351 19.39 -2.04 -16.43
N GLY A 352 19.03 -1.90 -15.16
CA GLY A 352 19.26 -2.90 -14.10
C GLY A 352 18.09 -3.86 -13.82
N ASN A 353 16.95 -3.77 -14.50
CA ASN A 353 15.75 -4.56 -14.20
C ASN A 353 15.52 -5.75 -15.14
N GLY A 354 16.56 -6.26 -15.78
CA GLY A 354 16.52 -7.45 -16.63
C GLY A 354 17.26 -8.62 -15.99
N GLY A 355 16.68 -9.16 -14.90
CA GLY A 355 17.23 -10.35 -14.27
C GLY A 355 16.17 -11.08 -13.46
#